data_ae8a9d726b33bbf371bfa8c440f80e51
#
_entry.id   ae8a9d726b33bbf371bfa8c440f80e51
#
_cell.length_a   1.000
_cell.length_b   1.000
_cell.length_c   1.000
_cell.angle_alpha   90.00
_cell.angle_beta   90.00
_cell.angle_gamma   90.00
#
_symmetry.space_group_name_H-M   'P 1'
#
loop_
_entity.id
_entity.type
_entity.pdbx_description
1 polymer ?
#
loop_
_entity_poly.entity_id
_entity_poly.type
_entity_poly.pdbx_seq_one_letter_code
_entity_poly.pdbx_strand_id
1 'polypeptide(L)'
;DEVLKTEITIKDSHNALTEKTNNAVVKFDHVDFKYADGEENVLEDIDFEAKPGQTVAIIGSTGSGKSTLAKLIPRFFDVTNGKITLDGVDIRDISIETLRSQIGYVPQTGILFSGDINSNISYGAPGIDEAGIKEAAQIAQATEFIEDKPDKFESAIAQGGTNVSGGQKQRLSIARAIARNPKIYIFDDSFSALDFKTDTQLRKALKPKTKDATVFIVAQRVSTILHADQILVLDEGKLVGKGTHKELVKTCETYMQIAKSQLSEAEFAASIEGKED
;
A
#
# COMPACT_ATOMS: atom_id res chain seq x y z
N ASP A 1 -9.68 8.78 -30.45
CA ASP A 1 -8.98 10.06 -30.69
C ASP A 1 -8.95 11.03 -29.51
N GLU A 2 -9.90 11.00 -28.57
CA GLU A 2 -9.90 11.87 -27.38
C GLU A 2 -8.78 11.49 -26.40
N VAL A 3 -8.58 10.22 -26.13
CA VAL A 3 -7.54 9.73 -25.20
C VAL A 3 -6.13 10.14 -25.66
N LEU A 4 -5.88 10.15 -26.97
CA LEU A 4 -4.60 10.56 -27.55
C LEU A 4 -4.35 12.08 -27.51
N LYS A 5 -5.40 12.87 -27.26
CA LYS A 5 -5.34 14.33 -27.14
C LYS A 5 -5.29 14.81 -25.70
N THR A 6 -5.50 13.90 -24.74
CA THR A 6 -5.44 14.23 -23.31
C THR A 6 -4.01 14.62 -22.95
N GLU A 7 -3.84 15.81 -22.40
CA GLU A 7 -2.53 16.26 -21.94
C GLU A 7 -2.07 15.47 -20.71
N ILE A 8 -0.82 15.02 -20.75
CA ILE A 8 -0.17 14.43 -19.59
C ILE A 8 0.10 15.55 -18.58
N THR A 9 -0.58 15.52 -17.44
CA THR A 9 -0.45 16.54 -16.39
C THR A 9 0.76 16.32 -15.49
N ILE A 10 1.12 15.05 -15.21
CA ILE A 10 2.27 14.69 -14.37
C ILE A 10 3.48 14.47 -15.26
N LYS A 11 4.47 15.36 -15.19
CA LYS A 11 5.69 15.32 -16.00
C LYS A 11 6.91 15.45 -15.11
N ASP A 12 8.04 14.90 -15.59
CA ASP A 12 9.32 15.11 -14.91
C ASP A 12 9.75 16.59 -15.01
N SER A 13 10.34 17.09 -13.93
CA SER A 13 11.03 18.39 -13.97
C SER A 13 12.28 18.29 -14.85
N HIS A 14 12.71 19.42 -15.41
CA HIS A 14 13.85 19.44 -16.34
C HIS A 14 15.16 18.90 -15.72
N ASN A 15 15.30 19.03 -14.40
CA ASN A 15 16.47 18.60 -13.64
C ASN A 15 16.10 17.48 -12.65
N ALA A 16 15.12 16.64 -12.96
CA ALA A 16 14.69 15.58 -12.09
C ALA A 16 15.84 14.62 -11.76
N LEU A 17 15.96 14.27 -10.49
CA LEU A 17 16.93 13.28 -10.01
C LEU A 17 16.63 11.90 -10.60
N THR A 18 17.64 11.25 -11.14
CA THR A 18 17.57 9.92 -11.73
C THR A 18 18.23 8.83 -10.88
N GLU A 19 18.82 9.22 -9.76
CA GLU A 19 19.43 8.31 -8.81
C GLU A 19 18.44 7.94 -7.70
N LYS A 20 18.44 6.67 -7.31
CA LYS A 20 17.60 6.18 -6.22
C LYS A 20 18.06 6.75 -4.89
N THR A 21 17.11 7.10 -4.04
CA THR A 21 17.37 7.50 -2.67
C THR A 21 17.77 6.31 -1.79
N ASN A 22 18.37 6.55 -0.63
CA ASN A 22 19.02 5.48 0.13
C ASN A 22 18.13 4.88 1.22
N ASN A 23 17.33 5.70 1.93
CA ASN A 23 16.68 5.27 3.16
C ASN A 23 15.16 5.03 3.00
N ALA A 24 14.49 5.66 2.05
CA ALA A 24 13.03 5.61 1.86
C ALA A 24 12.23 6.23 3.04
N VAL A 25 12.73 7.33 3.60
CA VAL A 25 11.96 8.17 4.52
C VAL A 25 10.95 8.98 3.71
N VAL A 26 9.66 8.75 3.95
CA VAL A 26 8.56 9.49 3.30
C VAL A 26 8.01 10.51 4.28
N LYS A 27 7.99 11.80 3.90
CA LYS A 27 7.38 12.85 4.71
C LYS A 27 6.33 13.59 3.91
N PHE A 28 5.16 13.74 4.49
CA PHE A 28 4.14 14.70 4.10
C PHE A 28 4.34 15.97 4.91
N ASP A 29 4.43 17.11 4.28
CA ASP A 29 4.73 18.39 4.88
C ASP A 29 3.62 19.38 4.54
N HIS A 30 2.62 19.47 5.43
CA HIS A 30 1.42 20.29 5.29
C HIS A 30 0.73 20.16 3.92
N VAL A 31 0.38 18.91 3.56
CA VAL A 31 -0.14 18.57 2.24
C VAL A 31 -1.63 18.80 2.16
N ASP A 32 -2.04 19.63 1.17
CA ASP A 32 -3.42 19.71 0.69
C ASP A 32 -3.52 19.03 -0.68
N PHE A 33 -4.63 18.40 -0.93
CA PHE A 33 -4.91 17.81 -2.23
C PHE A 33 -6.36 17.93 -2.66
N LYS A 34 -6.55 18.33 -3.91
CA LYS A 34 -7.83 18.40 -4.62
C LYS A 34 -7.69 17.78 -6.00
N TYR A 35 -8.67 16.98 -6.43
CA TYR A 35 -8.74 16.51 -7.82
C TYR A 35 -9.05 17.66 -8.76
N ALA A 36 -8.59 17.58 -10.03
CA ALA A 36 -8.75 18.65 -11.03
C ALA A 36 -10.21 19.09 -11.23
N ASP A 37 -11.14 18.13 -11.19
CA ASP A 37 -12.57 18.36 -11.36
C ASP A 37 -13.32 18.58 -10.03
N GLY A 38 -12.60 18.59 -8.88
CA GLY A 38 -13.17 18.77 -7.55
C GLY A 38 -13.30 20.25 -7.18
N GLU A 39 -14.34 20.60 -6.43
CA GLU A 39 -14.50 21.95 -5.86
C GLU A 39 -13.79 22.07 -4.51
N GLU A 40 -13.76 21.00 -3.72
CA GLU A 40 -13.22 20.97 -2.35
C GLU A 40 -11.95 20.12 -2.24
N ASN A 41 -11.17 20.36 -1.19
CA ASN A 41 -10.02 19.54 -0.86
C ASN A 41 -10.48 18.15 -0.40
N VAL A 42 -9.80 17.12 -0.90
CA VAL A 42 -9.97 15.72 -0.44
C VAL A 42 -9.04 15.42 0.73
N LEU A 43 -7.92 16.13 0.82
CA LEU A 43 -6.98 16.07 1.93
C LEU A 43 -6.61 17.51 2.32
N GLU A 44 -6.54 17.77 3.64
CA GLU A 44 -6.23 19.08 4.20
C GLU A 44 -5.19 18.94 5.31
N ASP A 45 -4.11 19.71 5.20
CA ASP A 45 -3.04 19.86 6.19
C ASP A 45 -2.48 18.51 6.69
N ILE A 46 -2.22 17.60 5.79
CA ILE A 46 -1.67 16.29 6.13
C ILE A 46 -0.17 16.42 6.45
N ASP A 47 0.19 16.16 7.72
CA ASP A 47 1.57 16.22 8.20
C ASP A 47 1.96 14.96 8.98
N PHE A 48 2.91 14.18 8.43
CA PHE A 48 3.49 13.01 9.09
C PHE A 48 4.80 12.59 8.42
N GLU A 49 5.55 11.73 9.11
CA GLU A 49 6.77 11.10 8.61
C GLU A 49 6.69 9.59 8.82
N ALA A 50 7.14 8.84 7.80
CA ALA A 50 7.27 7.38 7.81
C ALA A 50 8.74 7.01 7.55
N LYS A 51 9.30 6.11 8.35
CA LYS A 51 10.72 5.72 8.32
C LYS A 51 10.90 4.27 7.88
N PRO A 52 12.08 3.91 7.36
CA PRO A 52 12.43 2.52 7.08
C PRO A 52 12.20 1.62 8.30
N GLY A 53 11.71 0.42 8.05
CA GLY A 53 11.33 -0.54 9.08
C GLY A 53 10.01 -0.26 9.77
N GLN A 54 9.34 0.86 9.46
CA GLN A 54 8.03 1.19 10.03
C GLN A 54 6.88 0.72 9.14
N THR A 55 5.84 0.24 9.78
CA THR A 55 4.51 0.05 9.20
C THR A 55 3.61 1.22 9.59
N VAL A 56 3.20 2.01 8.61
CA VAL A 56 2.26 3.13 8.78
C VAL A 56 0.90 2.68 8.24
N ALA A 57 -0.08 2.59 9.12
CA ALA A 57 -1.45 2.25 8.76
C ALA A 57 -2.30 3.51 8.58
N ILE A 58 -3.24 3.46 7.64
CA ILE A 58 -4.17 4.55 7.35
C ILE A 58 -5.58 4.00 7.49
N ILE A 59 -6.35 4.56 8.43
CA ILE A 59 -7.73 4.17 8.73
C ILE A 59 -8.65 5.40 8.78
N GLY A 60 -9.94 5.17 8.62
CA GLY A 60 -10.98 6.20 8.66
C GLY A 60 -12.23 5.76 7.92
N SER A 61 -13.27 6.58 7.92
CA SER A 61 -14.54 6.34 7.24
C SER A 61 -14.37 6.19 5.72
N THR A 62 -15.37 5.60 5.06
CA THR A 62 -15.40 5.57 3.59
C THR A 62 -15.45 7.01 3.06
N GLY A 63 -14.62 7.31 2.08
CA GLY A 63 -14.52 8.68 1.52
C GLY A 63 -13.59 9.63 2.27
N SER A 64 -12.99 9.25 3.41
CA SER A 64 -12.10 10.11 4.18
C SER A 64 -10.74 10.45 3.53
N GLY A 65 -10.45 9.98 2.32
CA GLY A 65 -9.23 10.32 1.59
C GLY A 65 -8.08 9.29 1.69
N LYS A 66 -8.27 8.13 2.35
CA LYS A 66 -7.22 7.11 2.58
C LYS A 66 -6.49 6.67 1.31
N SER A 67 -7.23 6.20 0.32
CA SER A 67 -6.64 5.75 -0.97
C SER A 67 -6.07 6.92 -1.77
N THR A 68 -6.61 8.13 -1.60
CA THR A 68 -6.06 9.33 -2.20
C THR A 68 -4.67 9.61 -1.62
N LEU A 69 -4.52 9.60 -0.29
CA LEU A 69 -3.23 9.77 0.38
C LEU A 69 -2.22 8.73 -0.12
N ALA A 70 -2.60 7.45 -0.18
CA ALA A 70 -1.74 6.39 -0.68
C ALA A 70 -1.30 6.59 -2.14
N LYS A 71 -2.16 7.15 -3.00
CA LYS A 71 -1.88 7.44 -4.42
C LYS A 71 -0.97 8.65 -4.64
N LEU A 72 -0.84 9.53 -3.67
CA LEU A 72 0.09 10.67 -3.75
C LEU A 72 1.55 10.24 -3.61
N ILE A 73 1.84 9.18 -2.85
CA ILE A 73 3.22 8.70 -2.63
C ILE A 73 3.91 8.29 -3.96
N PRO A 74 3.29 7.48 -4.86
CA PRO A 74 3.88 7.16 -6.16
C PRO A 74 3.70 8.28 -7.20
N ARG A 75 3.25 9.46 -6.76
CA ARG A 75 2.98 10.62 -7.62
C ARG A 75 2.07 10.26 -8.78
N PHE A 76 0.90 9.64 -8.47
CA PHE A 76 -0.17 9.51 -9.46
C PHE A 76 -0.89 10.86 -9.67
N PHE A 77 -0.77 11.74 -8.69
CA PHE A 77 -1.22 13.12 -8.71
C PHE A 77 -0.18 14.00 -8.01
N ASP A 78 -0.04 15.24 -8.41
CA ASP A 78 0.73 16.25 -7.68
C ASP A 78 -0.13 16.90 -6.60
N VAL A 79 0.46 17.25 -5.46
CA VAL A 79 -0.23 17.91 -4.35
C VAL A 79 -0.64 19.33 -4.75
N THR A 80 -1.74 19.82 -4.20
CA THR A 80 -2.24 21.19 -4.45
C THR A 80 -1.45 22.21 -3.63
N ASN A 81 -1.11 21.87 -2.39
CA ASN A 81 -0.28 22.68 -1.52
C ASN A 81 0.63 21.78 -0.67
N GLY A 82 1.67 22.36 -0.08
CA GLY A 82 2.67 21.59 0.65
C GLY A 82 3.58 20.77 -0.26
N LYS A 83 4.19 19.74 0.29
CA LYS A 83 5.08 18.84 -0.44
C LYS A 83 5.15 17.45 0.18
N ILE A 84 5.47 16.47 -0.65
CA ILE A 84 5.84 15.12 -0.21
C ILE A 84 7.31 14.95 -0.54
N THR A 85 8.10 14.49 0.43
CA THR A 85 9.53 14.25 0.21
C THR A 85 9.87 12.79 0.41
N LEU A 86 10.84 12.33 -0.37
CA LEU A 86 11.51 11.05 -0.22
C LEU A 86 12.98 11.31 0.12
N ASP A 87 13.41 10.92 1.32
CA ASP A 87 14.73 11.23 1.88
C ASP A 87 15.07 12.74 1.85
N GLY A 88 14.06 13.59 2.09
CA GLY A 88 14.19 15.05 2.10
C GLY A 88 14.10 15.72 0.73
N VAL A 89 14.08 14.96 -0.37
CA VAL A 89 13.89 15.48 -1.74
C VAL A 89 12.42 15.48 -2.07
N ASP A 90 11.90 16.60 -2.60
CA ASP A 90 10.52 16.67 -3.10
C ASP A 90 10.33 15.64 -4.22
N ILE A 91 9.26 14.83 -4.15
CA ILE A 91 9.00 13.81 -5.15
C ILE A 91 8.77 14.38 -6.56
N ARG A 92 8.47 15.67 -6.67
CA ARG A 92 8.35 16.39 -7.96
C ARG A 92 9.71 16.63 -8.61
N ASP A 93 10.78 16.63 -7.83
CA ASP A 93 12.16 16.78 -8.29
C ASP A 93 12.88 15.42 -8.51
N ILE A 94 12.18 14.30 -8.33
CA ILE A 94 12.66 12.95 -8.65
C ILE A 94 11.96 12.51 -9.94
N SER A 95 12.70 11.88 -10.88
CA SER A 95 12.05 11.35 -12.09
C SER A 95 11.00 10.30 -11.72
N ILE A 96 9.88 10.29 -12.45
CA ILE A 96 8.76 9.38 -12.21
C ILE A 96 9.23 7.92 -12.23
N GLU A 97 10.12 7.59 -13.16
CA GLU A 97 10.70 6.26 -13.26
C GLU A 97 11.50 5.90 -12.01
N THR A 98 12.40 6.78 -11.57
CA THR A 98 13.22 6.58 -10.37
C THR A 98 12.37 6.48 -9.11
N LEU A 99 11.40 7.37 -8.92
CA LEU A 99 10.47 7.33 -7.80
C LEU A 99 9.72 6.00 -7.76
N ARG A 100 9.03 5.65 -8.84
CA ARG A 100 8.19 4.45 -8.93
C ARG A 100 8.99 3.15 -8.93
N SER A 101 10.26 3.18 -9.34
CA SER A 101 11.13 1.99 -9.24
C SER A 101 11.39 1.55 -7.80
N GLN A 102 11.25 2.46 -6.83
CA GLN A 102 11.48 2.22 -5.41
C GLN A 102 10.19 1.84 -4.66
N ILE A 103 9.03 1.86 -5.34
CA ILE A 103 7.71 1.65 -4.74
C ILE A 103 7.05 0.39 -5.29
N GLY A 104 6.61 -0.50 -4.41
CA GLY A 104 5.69 -1.59 -4.71
C GLY A 104 4.28 -1.21 -4.31
N TYR A 105 3.44 -0.87 -5.29
CA TYR A 105 2.04 -0.48 -5.04
C TYR A 105 1.10 -1.63 -5.37
N VAL A 106 0.28 -2.03 -4.40
CA VAL A 106 -0.77 -3.04 -4.56
C VAL A 106 -2.13 -2.35 -4.42
N PRO A 107 -2.89 -2.22 -5.51
CA PRO A 107 -4.20 -1.56 -5.46
C PRO A 107 -5.25 -2.41 -4.74
N GLN A 108 -6.34 -1.78 -4.36
CA GLN A 108 -7.51 -2.43 -3.73
C GLN A 108 -8.05 -3.60 -4.57
N THR A 109 -8.10 -3.43 -5.89
CA THR A 109 -8.46 -4.50 -6.81
C THR A 109 -7.22 -4.96 -7.56
N GLY A 110 -6.85 -6.22 -7.40
CA GLY A 110 -5.70 -6.81 -8.10
C GLY A 110 -5.88 -6.77 -9.62
N ILE A 111 -4.87 -6.28 -10.32
CA ILE A 111 -4.84 -6.20 -11.78
C ILE A 111 -3.81 -7.18 -12.31
N LEU A 112 -4.24 -8.07 -13.21
CA LEU A 112 -3.37 -9.03 -13.90
C LEU A 112 -3.36 -8.76 -15.40
N PHE A 113 -2.20 -9.00 -16.00
CA PHE A 113 -2.02 -8.89 -17.45
C PHE A 113 -2.20 -10.26 -18.11
N SER A 114 -2.57 -10.24 -19.39
CA SER A 114 -2.56 -11.46 -20.23
C SER A 114 -1.15 -12.04 -20.28
N GLY A 115 -1.04 -13.35 -20.17
CA GLY A 115 0.22 -14.08 -20.14
C GLY A 115 0.08 -15.32 -19.26
N ASP A 116 1.04 -15.55 -18.38
CA ASP A 116 1.03 -16.62 -17.39
C ASP A 116 1.26 -16.08 -15.97
N ILE A 117 1.23 -16.95 -14.98
CA ILE A 117 1.47 -16.58 -13.58
C ILE A 117 2.90 -16.06 -13.40
N ASN A 118 3.89 -16.73 -14.04
CA ASN A 118 5.31 -16.37 -13.96
C ASN A 118 5.53 -14.94 -14.45
N SER A 119 5.07 -14.60 -15.66
CA SER A 119 5.18 -13.27 -16.24
C SER A 119 4.45 -12.19 -15.43
N ASN A 120 3.34 -12.55 -14.80
CA ASN A 120 2.61 -11.63 -13.91
C ASN A 120 3.37 -11.32 -12.62
N ILE A 121 4.02 -12.30 -11.99
CA ILE A 121 4.81 -12.09 -10.76
C ILE A 121 6.10 -11.33 -11.09
N SER A 122 6.81 -11.71 -12.16
CA SER A 122 8.06 -11.08 -12.57
C SER A 122 7.90 -9.69 -13.19
N TYR A 123 6.67 -9.26 -13.48
CA TYR A 123 6.40 -7.98 -14.11
C TYR A 123 6.97 -6.79 -13.31
N GLY A 124 7.89 -6.06 -13.92
CA GLY A 124 8.57 -4.92 -13.29
C GLY A 124 9.68 -5.32 -12.28
N ALA A 125 10.10 -6.58 -12.28
CA ALA A 125 11.23 -7.10 -11.51
C ALA A 125 12.32 -7.64 -12.45
N PRO A 126 13.05 -6.77 -13.20
CA PRO A 126 14.01 -7.20 -14.18
C PRO A 126 15.12 -8.03 -13.52
N GLY A 127 15.43 -9.20 -14.12
CA GLY A 127 16.49 -10.08 -13.65
C GLY A 127 16.12 -10.97 -12.46
N ILE A 128 14.86 -10.98 -12.01
CA ILE A 128 14.43 -11.95 -11.01
C ILE A 128 14.51 -13.36 -11.57
N ASP A 129 15.08 -14.28 -10.80
CA ASP A 129 15.16 -15.70 -11.15
C ASP A 129 13.92 -16.48 -10.68
N GLU A 130 13.85 -17.75 -11.08
CA GLU A 130 12.75 -18.64 -10.71
C GLU A 130 12.60 -18.80 -9.19
N ALA A 131 13.72 -18.83 -8.46
CA ALA A 131 13.71 -18.95 -7.01
C ALA A 131 13.06 -17.72 -6.35
N GLY A 132 13.38 -16.51 -6.82
CA GLY A 132 12.78 -15.26 -6.35
C GLY A 132 11.28 -15.17 -6.66
N ILE A 133 10.85 -15.68 -7.83
CA ILE A 133 9.42 -15.75 -8.18
C ILE A 133 8.67 -16.70 -7.24
N LYS A 134 9.23 -17.87 -6.95
CA LYS A 134 8.66 -18.85 -6.02
C LYS A 134 8.61 -18.30 -4.58
N GLU A 135 9.68 -17.62 -4.13
CA GLU A 135 9.70 -16.95 -2.83
C GLU A 135 8.59 -15.90 -2.74
N ALA A 136 8.44 -15.04 -3.75
CA ALA A 136 7.41 -14.03 -3.77
C ALA A 136 5.98 -14.63 -3.73
N ALA A 137 5.75 -15.71 -4.48
CA ALA A 137 4.49 -16.45 -4.47
C ALA A 137 4.23 -17.09 -3.09
N GLN A 138 5.25 -17.64 -2.44
CA GLN A 138 5.14 -18.25 -1.12
C GLN A 138 4.78 -17.19 -0.05
N ILE A 139 5.46 -16.06 -0.04
CA ILE A 139 5.17 -14.98 0.90
C ILE A 139 3.74 -14.46 0.70
N ALA A 140 3.31 -14.32 -0.56
CA ALA A 140 1.94 -13.89 -0.91
C ALA A 140 0.87 -14.98 -0.68
N GLN A 141 1.22 -16.14 -0.12
CA GLN A 141 0.33 -17.29 0.10
C GLN A 141 -0.32 -17.78 -1.22
N ALA A 142 0.41 -17.66 -2.34
CA ALA A 142 -0.10 -18.02 -3.66
C ALA A 142 0.28 -19.45 -4.09
N THR A 143 1.28 -20.06 -3.47
CA THR A 143 1.89 -21.34 -3.90
C THR A 143 0.85 -22.45 -4.01
N GLU A 144 -0.02 -22.63 -3.01
CA GLU A 144 -1.01 -23.70 -2.99
C GLU A 144 -1.88 -23.70 -4.26
N PHE A 145 -2.55 -22.61 -4.55
CA PHE A 145 -3.43 -22.54 -5.73
C PHE A 145 -2.66 -22.55 -7.05
N ILE A 146 -1.38 -22.14 -7.07
CA ILE A 146 -0.54 -22.24 -8.26
C ILE A 146 -0.18 -23.70 -8.54
N GLU A 147 0.23 -24.44 -7.53
CA GLU A 147 0.62 -25.86 -7.64
C GLU A 147 -0.57 -26.76 -8.00
N ASP A 148 -1.81 -26.37 -7.63
CA ASP A 148 -3.03 -27.07 -8.01
C ASP A 148 -3.41 -26.90 -9.49
N LYS A 149 -2.77 -25.97 -10.21
CA LYS A 149 -3.00 -25.79 -11.64
C LYS A 149 -2.18 -26.77 -12.47
N PRO A 150 -2.70 -27.26 -13.62
CA PRO A 150 -1.97 -28.22 -14.47
C PRO A 150 -0.58 -27.74 -14.89
N ASP A 151 -0.47 -26.47 -15.29
CA ASP A 151 0.78 -25.88 -15.80
C ASP A 151 1.48 -25.01 -14.73
N LYS A 152 1.01 -25.06 -13.46
CA LYS A 152 1.61 -24.35 -12.32
C LYS A 152 1.89 -22.86 -12.63
N PHE A 153 3.15 -22.42 -12.54
CA PHE A 153 3.57 -21.06 -12.83
C PHE A 153 3.40 -20.65 -14.29
N GLU A 154 3.39 -21.62 -15.24
CA GLU A 154 3.14 -21.40 -16.67
C GLU A 154 1.64 -21.34 -17.00
N SER A 155 0.76 -21.49 -16.00
CA SER A 155 -0.69 -21.45 -16.20
C SER A 155 -1.13 -20.11 -16.73
N ALA A 156 -1.91 -20.14 -17.82
CA ALA A 156 -2.37 -18.94 -18.50
C ALA A 156 -3.25 -18.04 -17.62
N ILE A 157 -3.00 -16.75 -17.70
CA ILE A 157 -3.82 -15.68 -17.13
C ILE A 157 -4.50 -14.94 -18.27
N ALA A 158 -5.82 -14.95 -18.27
CA ALA A 158 -6.61 -14.19 -19.24
C ALA A 158 -6.52 -12.68 -18.95
N GLN A 159 -6.88 -11.86 -19.93
CA GLN A 159 -6.90 -10.40 -19.79
C GLN A 159 -7.72 -9.97 -18.56
N GLY A 160 -7.12 -9.16 -17.70
CA GLY A 160 -7.74 -8.73 -16.44
C GLY A 160 -7.91 -9.85 -15.42
N GLY A 161 -7.33 -11.03 -15.64
CA GLY A 161 -7.39 -12.17 -14.71
C GLY A 161 -8.82 -12.75 -14.56
N THR A 162 -9.61 -12.77 -15.63
CA THR A 162 -11.01 -13.25 -15.57
C THR A 162 -11.14 -14.75 -15.23
N ASN A 163 -10.06 -15.50 -15.38
CA ASN A 163 -9.98 -16.94 -15.10
C ASN A 163 -9.40 -17.29 -13.72
N VAL A 164 -9.26 -16.31 -12.83
CA VAL A 164 -8.83 -16.50 -11.43
C VAL A 164 -9.76 -15.74 -10.48
N SER A 165 -9.87 -16.22 -9.23
CA SER A 165 -10.71 -15.58 -8.23
C SER A 165 -10.16 -14.24 -7.77
N GLY A 166 -10.99 -13.39 -7.12
CA GLY A 166 -10.57 -12.10 -6.57
C GLY A 166 -9.40 -12.24 -5.59
N GLY A 167 -9.46 -13.19 -4.66
CA GLY A 167 -8.38 -13.47 -3.71
C GLY A 167 -7.10 -13.98 -4.39
N GLN A 168 -7.21 -14.79 -5.46
CA GLN A 168 -6.05 -15.22 -6.25
C GLN A 168 -5.42 -14.04 -7.00
N LYS A 169 -6.23 -13.16 -7.63
CA LYS A 169 -5.73 -11.93 -8.26
C LYS A 169 -4.96 -11.07 -7.27
N GLN A 170 -5.52 -10.91 -6.08
CA GLN A 170 -4.92 -10.08 -5.04
C GLN A 170 -3.57 -10.66 -4.59
N ARG A 171 -3.52 -11.99 -4.32
CA ARG A 171 -2.26 -12.66 -3.95
C ARG A 171 -1.20 -12.56 -5.05
N LEU A 172 -1.55 -12.70 -6.32
CA LEU A 172 -0.60 -12.51 -7.44
C LEU A 172 -0.14 -11.05 -7.56
N SER A 173 -1.01 -10.07 -7.32
CA SER A 173 -0.63 -8.66 -7.29
C SER A 173 0.31 -8.34 -6.13
N ILE A 174 0.11 -8.95 -4.96
CA ILE A 174 1.02 -8.85 -3.81
C ILE A 174 2.35 -9.53 -4.14
N ALA A 175 2.35 -10.74 -4.72
CA ALA A 175 3.57 -11.44 -5.14
C ALA A 175 4.40 -10.58 -6.11
N ARG A 176 3.77 -9.92 -7.08
CA ARG A 176 4.42 -8.97 -8.00
C ARG A 176 5.13 -7.84 -7.27
N ALA A 177 4.48 -7.23 -6.28
CA ALA A 177 5.08 -6.17 -5.48
C ALA A 177 6.27 -6.67 -4.66
N ILE A 178 6.17 -7.88 -4.09
CA ILE A 178 7.25 -8.54 -3.33
C ILE A 178 8.44 -8.88 -4.24
N ALA A 179 8.18 -9.42 -5.44
CA ALA A 179 9.19 -9.79 -6.42
C ALA A 179 10.10 -8.61 -6.83
N ARG A 180 9.56 -7.39 -6.86
CA ARG A 180 10.31 -6.16 -7.14
C ARG A 180 11.29 -5.77 -6.03
N ASN A 181 11.11 -6.30 -4.81
CA ASN A 181 11.89 -5.97 -3.63
C ASN A 181 12.10 -4.45 -3.42
N PRO A 182 11.01 -3.67 -3.38
CA PRO A 182 11.08 -2.21 -3.31
C PRO A 182 11.46 -1.75 -1.89
N LYS A 183 11.83 -0.47 -1.77
CA LYS A 183 12.09 0.18 -0.48
C LYS A 183 10.83 0.68 0.21
N ILE A 184 9.76 0.89 -0.55
CA ILE A 184 8.46 1.35 -0.06
C ILE A 184 7.40 0.37 -0.56
N TYR A 185 6.61 -0.18 0.35
CA TYR A 185 5.42 -0.98 0.02
C TYR A 185 4.17 -0.16 0.33
N ILE A 186 3.19 -0.19 -0.58
CA ILE A 186 1.89 0.43 -0.37
C ILE A 186 0.82 -0.62 -0.67
N PHE A 187 0.04 -0.96 0.34
CA PHE A 187 -1.09 -1.88 0.26
C PHE A 187 -2.38 -1.07 0.42
N ASP A 188 -3.02 -0.76 -0.70
CA ASP A 188 -4.27 0.03 -0.70
C ASP A 188 -5.46 -0.92 -0.53
N ASP A 189 -5.91 -1.14 0.70
CA ASP A 189 -6.98 -2.06 1.11
C ASP A 189 -6.82 -3.48 0.53
N SER A 190 -5.58 -3.90 0.31
CA SER A 190 -5.23 -5.09 -0.45
C SER A 190 -5.50 -6.40 0.29
N PHE A 191 -5.72 -6.36 1.59
CA PHE A 191 -5.95 -7.53 2.43
C PHE A 191 -7.44 -7.85 2.61
N SER A 192 -8.34 -6.91 2.29
CA SER A 192 -9.79 -7.07 2.48
C SER A 192 -10.42 -8.19 1.64
N ALA A 193 -9.81 -8.52 0.49
CA ALA A 193 -10.23 -9.61 -0.38
C ALA A 193 -9.77 -11.01 0.07
N LEU A 194 -8.98 -11.09 1.15
CA LEU A 194 -8.44 -12.33 1.69
C LEU A 194 -9.27 -12.80 2.89
N ASP A 195 -9.36 -14.13 3.06
CA ASP A 195 -9.88 -14.70 4.28
C ASP A 195 -8.91 -14.45 5.45
N PHE A 196 -9.42 -14.52 6.69
CA PHE A 196 -8.67 -14.18 7.89
C PHE A 196 -7.39 -15.01 8.05
N LYS A 197 -7.42 -16.31 7.75
CA LYS A 197 -6.26 -17.20 7.87
C LYS A 197 -5.17 -16.82 6.87
N THR A 198 -5.55 -16.63 5.62
CA THR A 198 -4.62 -16.22 4.55
C THR A 198 -4.01 -14.85 4.84
N ASP A 199 -4.81 -13.86 5.28
CA ASP A 199 -4.34 -12.53 5.65
C ASP A 199 -3.30 -12.60 6.78
N THR A 200 -3.59 -13.35 7.85
CA THR A 200 -2.68 -13.50 8.99
C THR A 200 -1.35 -14.15 8.57
N GLN A 201 -1.40 -15.25 7.81
CA GLN A 201 -0.21 -15.95 7.33
C GLN A 201 0.63 -15.08 6.39
N LEU A 202 -0.01 -14.36 5.48
CA LEU A 202 0.65 -13.45 4.54
C LEU A 202 1.40 -12.35 5.30
N ARG A 203 0.75 -11.66 6.23
CA ARG A 203 1.38 -10.58 7.02
C ARG A 203 2.55 -11.10 7.85
N LYS A 204 2.42 -12.29 8.44
CA LYS A 204 3.51 -12.94 9.16
C LYS A 204 4.70 -13.25 8.25
N ALA A 205 4.45 -13.75 7.03
CA ALA A 205 5.49 -14.04 6.04
C ALA A 205 6.09 -12.76 5.42
N LEU A 206 5.31 -11.69 5.31
CA LEU A 206 5.75 -10.41 4.76
C LEU A 206 6.69 -9.64 5.70
N LYS A 207 6.46 -9.72 7.02
CA LYS A 207 7.21 -8.97 8.05
C LYS A 207 8.74 -9.09 7.93
N PRO A 208 9.34 -10.29 7.79
CA PRO A 208 10.79 -10.40 7.58
C PRO A 208 11.29 -9.76 6.28
N LYS A 209 10.47 -9.80 5.22
CA LYS A 209 10.81 -9.25 3.90
C LYS A 209 10.80 -7.73 3.88
N THR A 210 9.97 -7.11 4.71
CA THR A 210 9.77 -5.66 4.76
C THR A 210 10.48 -4.97 5.93
N LYS A 211 11.31 -5.71 6.69
CA LYS A 211 11.94 -5.20 7.92
C LYS A 211 12.78 -3.92 7.74
N ASP A 212 13.35 -3.71 6.55
CA ASP A 212 14.17 -2.55 6.20
C ASP A 212 13.44 -1.60 5.23
N ALA A 213 12.16 -1.86 4.94
CA ALA A 213 11.34 -1.06 4.04
C ALA A 213 10.34 -0.19 4.82
N THR A 214 9.88 0.89 4.19
CA THR A 214 8.75 1.66 4.69
C THR A 214 7.46 1.05 4.15
N VAL A 215 6.52 0.69 5.02
CA VAL A 215 5.29 0.01 4.65
C VAL A 215 4.07 0.88 4.95
N PHE A 216 3.25 1.12 3.94
CA PHE A 216 1.95 1.78 4.08
C PHE A 216 0.83 0.77 3.89
N ILE A 217 -0.14 0.75 4.82
CA ILE A 217 -1.31 -0.12 4.77
C ILE A 217 -2.56 0.75 4.90
N VAL A 218 -3.32 0.89 3.82
CA VAL A 218 -4.69 1.38 3.91
C VAL A 218 -5.57 0.22 4.36
N ALA A 219 -6.27 0.38 5.45
CA ALA A 219 -7.09 -0.67 6.03
C ALA A 219 -8.50 -0.16 6.38
N GLN A 220 -9.47 -1.08 6.25
CA GLN A 220 -10.83 -0.91 6.74
C GLN A 220 -11.03 -1.63 8.08
N ARG A 221 -10.16 -2.60 8.42
CA ARG A 221 -10.26 -3.42 9.63
C ARG A 221 -9.19 -3.04 10.63
N VAL A 222 -9.60 -2.78 11.86
CA VAL A 222 -8.69 -2.48 12.99
C VAL A 222 -7.75 -3.65 13.26
N SER A 223 -8.26 -4.90 13.18
CA SER A 223 -7.45 -6.12 13.37
C SER A 223 -6.24 -6.21 12.43
N THR A 224 -6.32 -5.60 11.25
CA THR A 224 -5.19 -5.57 10.29
C THR A 224 -4.05 -4.66 10.75
N ILE A 225 -4.33 -3.67 11.58
CA ILE A 225 -3.41 -2.57 11.90
C ILE A 225 -3.04 -2.44 13.37
N LEU A 226 -3.50 -3.35 14.23
CA LEU A 226 -3.24 -3.31 15.68
C LEU A 226 -1.75 -3.17 16.03
N HIS A 227 -0.88 -3.76 15.23
CA HIS A 227 0.58 -3.79 15.44
C HIS A 227 1.35 -2.83 14.53
N ALA A 228 0.66 -1.87 13.89
CA ALA A 228 1.34 -0.83 13.12
C ALA A 228 2.14 0.09 14.06
N ASP A 229 3.34 0.48 13.61
CA ASP A 229 4.21 1.40 14.37
C ASP A 229 3.60 2.80 14.45
N GLN A 230 2.83 3.17 13.44
CA GLN A 230 2.07 4.41 13.39
C GLN A 230 0.74 4.18 12.69
N ILE A 231 -0.34 4.66 13.27
CA ILE A 231 -1.69 4.68 12.67
C ILE A 231 -2.08 6.12 12.43
N LEU A 232 -2.47 6.42 11.21
CA LEU A 232 -3.02 7.70 10.77
C LEU A 232 -4.54 7.57 10.68
N VAL A 233 -5.26 8.34 11.48
CA VAL A 233 -6.72 8.34 11.48
C VAL A 233 -7.20 9.51 10.65
N LEU A 234 -7.83 9.21 9.50
CA LEU A 234 -8.40 10.22 8.61
C LEU A 234 -9.90 10.35 8.83
N ASP A 235 -10.37 11.59 8.95
CA ASP A 235 -11.77 11.93 8.97
C ASP A 235 -12.00 13.19 8.15
N GLU A 236 -12.94 13.14 7.20
CA GLU A 236 -13.25 14.25 6.28
C GLU A 236 -12.01 14.94 5.69
N GLY A 237 -11.04 14.14 5.23
CA GLY A 237 -9.80 14.65 4.62
C GLY A 237 -8.74 15.16 5.59
N LYS A 238 -8.98 15.14 6.90
CA LYS A 238 -8.06 15.64 7.92
C LYS A 238 -7.45 14.51 8.73
N LEU A 239 -6.23 14.72 9.20
CA LEU A 239 -5.54 13.81 10.12
C LEU A 239 -6.00 14.13 11.57
N VAL A 240 -7.00 13.38 12.07
CA VAL A 240 -7.58 13.60 13.40
C VAL A 240 -6.89 12.79 14.50
N GLY A 241 -6.03 11.84 14.15
CA GLY A 241 -5.24 11.06 15.11
C GLY A 241 -4.00 10.48 14.48
N LYS A 242 -2.90 10.46 15.25
CA LYS A 242 -1.61 9.88 14.85
C LYS A 242 -0.93 9.25 16.06
N GLY A 243 -0.60 7.96 15.98
CA GLY A 243 0.05 7.21 17.06
C GLY A 243 -0.12 5.71 16.91
N THR A 244 0.24 4.97 17.93
CA THR A 244 0.01 3.52 18.03
C THR A 244 -1.45 3.22 18.40
N HIS A 245 -1.88 1.97 18.24
CA HIS A 245 -3.21 1.54 18.70
C HIS A 245 -3.47 1.94 20.16
N LYS A 246 -2.52 1.62 21.06
CA LYS A 246 -2.65 1.87 22.51
C LYS A 246 -2.75 3.37 22.87
N GLU A 247 -2.11 4.22 22.09
CA GLU A 247 -2.21 5.68 22.25
C GLU A 247 -3.55 6.20 21.72
N LEU A 248 -3.94 5.78 20.51
CA LEU A 248 -5.12 6.29 19.84
C LEU A 248 -6.43 5.90 20.51
N VAL A 249 -6.53 4.73 21.13
CA VAL A 249 -7.71 4.34 21.92
C VAL A 249 -7.94 5.27 23.14
N LYS A 250 -6.90 6.00 23.57
CA LYS A 250 -6.96 6.94 24.71
C LYS A 250 -7.08 8.40 24.27
N THR A 251 -6.59 8.75 23.09
CA THR A 251 -6.39 10.13 22.65
C THR A 251 -7.23 10.54 21.45
N CYS A 252 -7.76 9.58 20.67
CA CYS A 252 -8.55 9.84 19.46
C CYS A 252 -9.92 9.19 19.56
N GLU A 253 -10.96 10.00 19.74
CA GLU A 253 -12.33 9.51 19.86
C GLU A 253 -12.80 8.78 18.60
N THR A 254 -12.51 9.33 17.42
CA THR A 254 -12.84 8.71 16.13
C THR A 254 -12.24 7.30 16.03
N TYR A 255 -10.95 7.14 16.40
CA TYR A 255 -10.30 5.82 16.38
C TYR A 255 -10.93 4.85 17.40
N MET A 256 -11.20 5.32 18.61
CA MET A 256 -11.84 4.52 19.65
C MET A 256 -13.21 4.02 19.20
N GLN A 257 -14.02 4.87 18.55
CA GLN A 257 -15.32 4.48 18.02
C GLN A 257 -15.19 3.41 16.93
N ILE A 258 -14.25 3.58 15.98
CA ILE A 258 -13.97 2.58 14.94
C ILE A 258 -13.55 1.25 15.58
N ALA A 259 -12.62 1.28 16.54
CA ALA A 259 -12.14 0.07 17.21
C ALA A 259 -13.24 -0.67 17.95
N LYS A 260 -14.07 0.04 18.74
CA LYS A 260 -15.20 -0.55 19.46
C LYS A 260 -16.30 -1.08 18.54
N SER A 261 -16.47 -0.52 17.35
CA SER A 261 -17.46 -1.02 16.39
C SER A 261 -17.04 -2.33 15.70
N GLN A 262 -15.74 -2.65 15.71
CA GLN A 262 -15.17 -3.78 14.96
C GLN A 262 -14.64 -4.90 15.84
N LEU A 263 -14.25 -4.61 17.07
CA LEU A 263 -13.72 -5.57 18.03
C LEU A 263 -14.77 -5.88 19.09
N SER A 264 -14.86 -7.14 19.51
CA SER A 264 -15.61 -7.52 20.70
C SER A 264 -14.99 -6.88 21.96
N GLU A 265 -15.74 -6.81 23.05
CA GLU A 265 -15.21 -6.26 24.31
C GLU A 265 -13.96 -6.99 24.79
N ALA A 266 -13.92 -8.31 24.62
CA ALA A 266 -12.77 -9.14 24.98
C ALA A 266 -11.54 -8.86 24.09
N GLU A 267 -11.71 -8.80 22.77
CA GLU A 267 -10.64 -8.45 21.82
C GLU A 267 -10.12 -7.03 22.04
N PHE A 268 -11.04 -6.09 22.28
CA PHE A 268 -10.66 -4.71 22.57
C PHE A 268 -9.83 -4.60 23.85
N ALA A 269 -10.26 -5.27 24.94
CA ALA A 269 -9.52 -5.29 26.19
C ALA A 269 -8.11 -5.96 26.02
N ALA A 270 -8.05 -7.11 25.35
CA ALA A 270 -6.79 -7.81 25.07
C ALA A 270 -5.83 -6.96 24.24
N SER A 271 -6.31 -6.23 23.23
CA SER A 271 -5.50 -5.36 22.36
C SER A 271 -4.81 -4.22 23.12
N ILE A 272 -5.44 -3.74 24.20
CA ILE A 272 -4.87 -2.70 25.07
C ILE A 272 -3.86 -3.27 26.08
N GLU A 273 -4.16 -4.44 26.65
CA GLU A 273 -3.31 -5.07 27.67
C GLU A 273 -2.03 -5.69 27.10
N GLY A 274 -1.99 -5.97 25.79
CA GLY A 274 -0.84 -6.58 25.13
C GLY A 274 -0.69 -8.07 25.42
N LYS A 275 -1.78 -8.75 25.79
CA LYS A 275 -1.84 -10.22 25.84
C LYS A 275 -2.16 -10.68 24.42
N GLU A 276 -1.14 -11.14 23.73
CA GLU A 276 -1.24 -11.85 22.46
C GLU A 276 -1.51 -13.32 22.74
N ASP A 277 -2.50 -13.91 22.02
CA ASP A 277 -2.65 -15.35 21.84
C ASP A 277 -1.72 -15.86 20.72
#